data_bdec700e83f2390986467c594dc14946
#
_entry.id   bdec700e83f2390986467c594dc14946
#
_cell.length_a   1.000
_cell.length_b   1.000
_cell.length_c   1.000
_cell.angle_alpha   90.00
_cell.angle_beta   90.00
_cell.angle_gamma   90.00
#
_symmetry.space_group_name_H-M   'P 1'
#
loop_
_entity.id
_entity.type
_entity.pdbx_description
1 polymer ?
#
loop_
_entity_poly.entity_id
_entity_poly.type
_entity_poly.pdbx_seq_one_letter_code
_entity_poly.pdbx_strand_id
1 'polypeptide(L)'
;MRKLVRTLFAALAALAAVAAAAPSNAEITININGGNVQPLPIAIPNFVGSGDTAAVGQQMAGVIAADLQRSGLFQVLNQASFVDRITDPNAVPNFQNWRVINAQALVSGGIVRAADGRLQADFRLWDVFGGTQLAGQQYFTTPENWRRIAHIIADAIYERLTGEKGYFDTRIVFVDESGPKGNRVKRLALMDQDGANVRYLTNGRDLVLTPRFSPTSQQVTYMSFGASEPRVYLLNIENGQRSLVGNFPNMTFSPRFSPDGGSVVMSL
;
A
#
# COMPACT_ATOMS: atom_id res chain seq x y z
N MET A 1 20.41 -66.09 8.34
CA MET A 1 19.41 -65.36 7.55
C MET A 1 18.63 -64.30 8.33
N ARG A 2 17.99 -64.59 9.47
CA ARG A 2 17.17 -63.59 10.22
C ARG A 2 17.92 -62.36 10.73
N LYS A 3 19.22 -62.45 11.09
CA LYS A 3 20.02 -61.29 11.53
C LYS A 3 20.41 -60.37 10.37
N LEU A 4 20.71 -60.92 9.19
CA LEU A 4 21.08 -60.14 8.00
C LEU A 4 19.87 -59.32 7.46
N VAL A 5 18.68 -59.90 7.50
CA VAL A 5 17.42 -59.18 7.08
C VAL A 5 17.11 -58.03 8.04
N ARG A 6 17.31 -58.19 9.34
CA ARG A 6 17.10 -57.09 10.33
C ARG A 6 18.07 -55.96 10.15
N THR A 7 19.35 -56.23 9.84
CA THR A 7 20.31 -55.14 9.58
C THR A 7 20.06 -54.43 8.25
N LEU A 8 19.59 -55.12 7.23
CA LEU A 8 19.17 -54.49 5.95
C LEU A 8 17.94 -53.59 6.15
N PHE A 9 16.94 -54.03 6.91
CA PHE A 9 15.76 -53.21 7.21
C PHE A 9 16.10 -51.96 8.05
N ALA A 10 17.00 -52.09 9.04
CA ALA A 10 17.45 -50.95 9.86
C ALA A 10 18.27 -49.95 9.01
N ALA A 11 19.10 -50.40 8.08
CA ALA A 11 19.86 -49.56 7.17
C ALA A 11 18.93 -48.82 6.17
N LEU A 12 17.92 -49.52 5.64
CA LEU A 12 16.92 -48.90 4.73
C LEU A 12 16.05 -47.88 5.44
N ALA A 13 15.64 -48.13 6.69
CA ALA A 13 14.89 -47.20 7.51
C ALA A 13 15.71 -45.95 7.87
N ALA A 14 17.01 -46.10 8.17
CA ALA A 14 17.90 -44.97 8.43
C ALA A 14 18.14 -44.13 7.16
N LEU A 15 18.26 -44.77 5.98
CA LEU A 15 18.38 -44.06 4.69
C LEU A 15 17.08 -43.28 4.33
N ALA A 16 15.92 -43.86 4.62
CA ALA A 16 14.62 -43.19 4.41
C ALA A 16 14.42 -42.01 5.36
N ALA A 17 14.92 -42.09 6.60
CA ALA A 17 14.84 -40.98 7.55
C ALA A 17 15.74 -39.77 7.17
N VAL A 18 16.90 -40.04 6.55
CA VAL A 18 17.77 -38.97 6.04
C VAL A 18 17.20 -38.32 4.78
N ALA A 19 16.49 -39.07 3.94
CA ALA A 19 15.83 -38.53 2.74
C ALA A 19 14.59 -37.67 3.07
N ALA A 20 14.00 -37.82 4.27
CA ALA A 20 12.84 -37.04 4.71
C ALA A 20 13.20 -35.68 5.35
N ALA A 21 14.48 -35.41 5.60
CA ALA A 21 14.96 -34.09 6.05
C ALA A 21 15.14 -33.16 4.83
N ALA A 22 14.05 -32.85 4.12
CA ALA A 22 14.07 -31.73 3.19
C ALA A 22 14.39 -30.47 4.00
N PRO A 23 15.32 -29.61 3.59
CA PRO A 23 15.52 -28.32 4.23
C PRO A 23 14.18 -27.58 4.17
N SER A 24 13.56 -27.34 5.32
CA SER A 24 12.46 -26.38 5.39
C SER A 24 13.09 -25.02 5.13
N ASN A 25 13.01 -24.52 3.91
CA ASN A 25 13.28 -23.12 3.65
C ASN A 25 12.24 -22.34 4.46
N ALA A 26 12.65 -21.83 5.60
CA ALA A 26 11.78 -20.93 6.37
C ALA A 26 11.51 -19.74 5.48
N GLU A 27 10.26 -19.60 5.04
CA GLU A 27 9.82 -18.47 4.24
C GLU A 27 10.01 -17.18 5.02
N ILE A 28 10.54 -16.15 4.37
CA ILE A 28 10.78 -14.85 5.00
C ILE A 28 9.45 -14.20 5.41
N THR A 29 9.30 -13.94 6.70
CA THR A 29 8.12 -13.26 7.27
C THR A 29 8.55 -12.31 8.41
N ILE A 30 7.81 -11.22 8.59
CA ILE A 30 8.01 -10.29 9.70
C ILE A 30 7.04 -10.67 10.82
N ASN A 31 7.57 -11.04 11.99
CA ASN A 31 6.73 -11.28 13.16
C ASN A 31 6.48 -9.95 13.90
N ILE A 32 5.29 -9.39 13.74
CA ILE A 32 4.89 -8.11 14.35
C ILE A 32 4.43 -8.24 15.82
N ASN A 33 4.26 -9.45 16.33
CA ASN A 33 3.80 -9.70 17.71
C ASN A 33 4.94 -9.69 18.75
N GLY A 34 6.19 -9.56 18.32
CA GLY A 34 7.35 -9.45 19.21
C GLY A 34 7.61 -8.00 19.61
N GLY A 35 7.83 -7.74 20.90
CA GLY A 35 8.05 -6.38 21.44
C GLY A 35 9.32 -5.65 20.95
N ASN A 36 10.12 -6.25 20.07
CA ASN A 36 11.28 -5.64 19.41
C ASN A 36 11.37 -6.15 17.98
N VAL A 37 10.73 -5.45 17.04
CA VAL A 37 10.75 -5.78 15.61
C VAL A 37 11.99 -5.15 14.99
N GLN A 38 12.91 -5.98 14.48
CA GLN A 38 13.99 -5.49 13.63
C GLN A 38 13.45 -5.28 12.21
N PRO A 39 13.57 -4.05 11.64
CA PRO A 39 13.11 -3.79 10.30
C PRO A 39 13.78 -4.68 9.27
N LEU A 40 12.99 -5.30 8.38
CA LEU A 40 13.47 -6.22 7.35
C LEU A 40 14.19 -5.46 6.24
N PRO A 41 15.48 -5.76 5.94
CA PRO A 41 16.21 -5.14 4.84
C PRO A 41 15.60 -5.53 3.48
N ILE A 42 15.11 -4.52 2.75
CA ILE A 42 14.47 -4.69 1.44
C ILE A 42 15.14 -3.83 0.38
N ALA A 43 15.44 -4.42 -0.77
CA ALA A 43 15.95 -3.72 -1.94
C ALA A 43 14.80 -3.45 -2.93
N ILE A 44 14.69 -2.18 -3.36
CA ILE A 44 13.67 -1.73 -4.30
C ILE A 44 14.37 -0.94 -5.43
N PRO A 45 14.89 -1.61 -6.45
CA PRO A 45 15.42 -0.95 -7.64
C PRO A 45 14.35 -0.20 -8.40
N ASN A 46 14.75 0.74 -9.23
CA ASN A 46 13.83 1.39 -10.16
C ASN A 46 13.14 0.34 -11.04
N PHE A 47 11.85 0.50 -11.26
CA PHE A 47 11.11 -0.37 -12.17
C PHE A 47 11.58 -0.12 -13.60
N VAL A 48 11.72 -1.18 -14.35
CA VAL A 48 12.20 -1.15 -15.73
C VAL A 48 11.13 -0.50 -16.62
N GLY A 49 11.49 0.58 -17.28
CA GLY A 49 10.64 1.29 -18.22
C GLY A 49 11.47 1.82 -19.39
N SER A 50 10.84 2.19 -20.46
CA SER A 50 11.48 2.79 -21.63
C SER A 50 10.76 4.06 -22.07
N GLY A 51 11.50 5.02 -22.67
CA GLY A 51 10.91 6.28 -23.08
C GLY A 51 10.22 7.02 -21.92
N ASP A 52 8.95 7.33 -22.09
CA ASP A 52 8.14 8.08 -21.12
C ASP A 52 7.82 7.28 -19.83
N THR A 53 7.89 5.95 -19.88
CA THR A 53 7.64 5.10 -18.71
C THR A 53 8.84 4.97 -17.78
N ALA A 54 10.05 5.30 -18.22
CA ALA A 54 11.26 5.20 -17.40
C ALA A 54 11.19 6.09 -16.14
N ALA A 55 10.74 7.35 -16.31
CA ALA A 55 10.57 8.27 -15.18
C ALA A 55 9.47 7.79 -14.22
N VAL A 56 8.38 7.24 -14.74
CA VAL A 56 7.29 6.65 -13.94
C VAL A 56 7.82 5.46 -13.14
N GLY A 57 8.67 4.60 -13.73
CA GLY A 57 9.28 3.47 -13.05
C GLY A 57 10.13 3.87 -11.85
N GLN A 58 10.93 4.92 -11.99
CA GLN A 58 11.71 5.48 -10.89
C GLN A 58 10.81 6.07 -9.79
N GLN A 59 9.79 6.84 -10.17
CA GLN A 59 8.86 7.45 -9.22
C GLN A 59 8.06 6.40 -8.47
N MET A 60 7.60 5.34 -9.15
CA MET A 60 6.86 4.23 -8.54
C MET A 60 7.71 3.51 -7.50
N ALA A 61 8.95 3.17 -7.82
CA ALA A 61 9.88 2.56 -6.85
C ALA A 61 10.09 3.46 -5.62
N GLY A 62 10.19 4.77 -5.82
CA GLY A 62 10.31 5.76 -4.75
C GLY A 62 9.10 5.80 -3.82
N VAL A 63 7.88 5.73 -4.37
CA VAL A 63 6.63 5.69 -3.57
C VAL A 63 6.55 4.39 -2.76
N ILE A 64 6.79 3.24 -3.40
CA ILE A 64 6.78 1.93 -2.72
C ILE A 64 7.80 1.92 -1.58
N ALA A 65 9.01 2.43 -1.82
CA ALA A 65 10.06 2.52 -0.82
C ALA A 65 9.65 3.40 0.38
N ALA A 66 9.07 4.58 0.11
CA ALA A 66 8.62 5.50 1.14
C ALA A 66 7.47 4.91 1.99
N ASP A 67 6.53 4.22 1.37
CA ASP A 67 5.42 3.56 2.06
C ASP A 67 5.91 2.47 3.00
N LEU A 68 6.71 1.53 2.49
CA LEU A 68 7.25 0.45 3.29
C LEU A 68 8.14 0.96 4.43
N GLN A 69 8.99 1.95 4.17
CA GLN A 69 9.83 2.57 5.21
C GLN A 69 9.00 3.24 6.30
N ARG A 70 7.91 3.93 5.93
CA ARG A 70 7.02 4.63 6.86
C ARG A 70 6.31 3.69 7.83
N SER A 71 6.09 2.43 7.45
CA SER A 71 5.51 1.42 8.36
C SER A 71 6.41 1.09 9.54
N GLY A 72 7.72 1.38 9.46
CA GLY A 72 8.71 1.02 10.47
C GLY A 72 9.12 -0.46 10.47
N LEU A 73 8.49 -1.28 9.62
CA LEU A 73 8.76 -2.73 9.54
C LEU A 73 9.83 -3.08 8.49
N PHE A 74 10.20 -2.12 7.64
CA PHE A 74 11.18 -2.33 6.57
C PHE A 74 12.32 -1.35 6.66
N GLN A 75 13.52 -1.85 6.44
CA GLN A 75 14.72 -1.06 6.20
C GLN A 75 14.97 -1.03 4.69
N VAL A 76 14.54 0.05 4.03
CA VAL A 76 14.79 0.21 2.59
C VAL A 76 16.27 0.50 2.37
N LEU A 77 16.92 -0.35 1.58
CA LEU A 77 18.34 -0.23 1.26
C LEU A 77 18.58 0.91 0.25
N ASN A 78 19.67 1.65 0.45
CA ASN A 78 20.04 2.72 -0.46
C ASN A 78 20.38 2.17 -1.85
N GLN A 79 19.75 2.69 -2.89
CA GLN A 79 20.01 2.26 -4.28
C GLN A 79 21.47 2.48 -4.71
N ALA A 80 22.20 3.41 -4.09
CA ALA A 80 23.63 3.60 -4.35
C ALA A 80 24.50 2.42 -3.90
N SER A 81 23.99 1.56 -3.00
CA SER A 81 24.68 0.33 -2.57
C SER A 81 24.43 -0.88 -3.48
N PHE A 82 23.54 -0.75 -4.46
CA PHE A 82 23.18 -1.88 -5.32
C PHE A 82 24.35 -2.21 -6.26
N VAL A 83 24.82 -3.45 -6.20
CA VAL A 83 25.90 -3.98 -7.05
C VAL A 83 25.38 -4.55 -8.36
N ASP A 84 24.04 -4.68 -8.48
CA ASP A 84 23.38 -5.21 -9.67
C ASP A 84 22.23 -4.30 -10.10
N ARG A 85 21.77 -4.48 -11.33
CA ARG A 85 20.64 -3.75 -11.91
C ARG A 85 19.64 -4.71 -12.50
N ILE A 86 18.37 -4.51 -12.19
CA ILE A 86 17.28 -5.25 -12.84
C ILE A 86 17.06 -4.61 -14.22
N THR A 87 17.36 -5.35 -15.28
CA THR A 87 17.13 -4.92 -16.68
C THR A 87 15.95 -5.66 -17.32
N ASP A 88 15.62 -6.86 -16.82
CA ASP A 88 14.45 -7.61 -17.20
C ASP A 88 13.65 -7.95 -15.92
N PRO A 89 12.46 -7.37 -15.73
CA PRO A 89 11.64 -7.62 -14.54
C PRO A 89 11.10 -9.06 -14.48
N ASN A 90 11.16 -9.80 -15.61
CA ASN A 90 10.68 -11.18 -15.70
C ASN A 90 11.78 -12.21 -15.40
N ALA A 91 13.03 -11.81 -15.48
CA ALA A 91 14.16 -12.71 -15.19
C ALA A 91 14.31 -12.98 -13.69
N VAL A 92 14.77 -14.17 -13.35
CA VAL A 92 15.18 -14.51 -11.99
C VAL A 92 16.44 -13.71 -11.64
N PRO A 93 16.45 -12.92 -10.55
CA PRO A 93 17.60 -12.10 -10.17
C PRO A 93 18.83 -12.96 -9.80
N ASN A 94 20.03 -12.40 -9.96
CA ASN A 94 21.22 -12.98 -9.36
C ASN A 94 21.23 -12.68 -7.85
N PHE A 95 20.64 -13.57 -7.06
CA PHE A 95 20.49 -13.37 -5.62
C PHE A 95 21.81 -13.16 -4.88
N GLN A 96 22.93 -13.70 -5.41
CA GLN A 96 24.24 -13.50 -4.77
C GLN A 96 24.61 -12.01 -4.65
N ASN A 97 24.31 -11.22 -5.68
CA ASN A 97 24.59 -9.77 -5.68
C ASN A 97 23.75 -9.00 -4.65
N TRP A 98 22.57 -9.49 -4.33
CA TRP A 98 21.67 -8.88 -3.33
C TRP A 98 22.01 -9.36 -1.91
N ARG A 99 22.51 -10.57 -1.74
CA ARG A 99 23.02 -11.07 -0.44
C ARG A 99 24.23 -10.27 0.05
N VAL A 100 25.13 -9.86 -0.85
CA VAL A 100 26.33 -9.09 -0.51
C VAL A 100 25.98 -7.78 0.20
N ILE A 101 24.86 -7.15 -0.15
CA ILE A 101 24.35 -5.93 0.49
C ILE A 101 23.36 -6.20 1.62
N ASN A 102 23.25 -7.45 2.04
CA ASN A 102 22.37 -7.93 3.11
C ASN A 102 20.86 -7.67 2.84
N ALA A 103 20.44 -7.64 1.58
CA ALA A 103 19.02 -7.62 1.24
C ALA A 103 18.39 -8.98 1.61
N GLN A 104 17.30 -8.97 2.37
CA GLN A 104 16.50 -10.16 2.66
C GLN A 104 15.37 -10.31 1.65
N ALA A 105 14.73 -9.19 1.28
CA ALA A 105 13.73 -9.14 0.23
C ALA A 105 14.20 -8.24 -0.92
N LEU A 106 13.78 -8.59 -2.14
CA LEU A 106 14.01 -7.81 -3.35
C LEU A 106 12.70 -7.63 -4.10
N VAL A 107 12.42 -6.41 -4.52
CA VAL A 107 11.30 -6.09 -5.41
C VAL A 107 11.85 -5.80 -6.80
N SER A 108 11.44 -6.57 -7.80
CA SER A 108 11.67 -6.25 -9.21
C SER A 108 10.36 -5.90 -9.88
N GLY A 109 10.37 -4.99 -10.84
CA GLY A 109 9.15 -4.62 -11.56
C GLY A 109 9.43 -3.92 -12.87
N GLY A 110 8.38 -3.84 -13.69
CA GLY A 110 8.41 -3.18 -14.98
C GLY A 110 7.18 -2.33 -15.24
N ILE A 111 7.33 -1.33 -16.10
CA ILE A 111 6.24 -0.49 -16.57
C ILE A 111 6.31 -0.38 -18.08
N VAL A 112 5.23 -0.70 -18.73
CA VAL A 112 5.08 -0.52 -20.18
C VAL A 112 3.79 0.23 -20.48
N ARG A 113 3.78 0.93 -21.60
CA ARG A 113 2.55 1.51 -22.14
C ARG A 113 1.87 0.49 -23.04
N ALA A 114 0.64 0.12 -22.65
CA ALA A 114 -0.21 -0.76 -23.44
C ALA A 114 -0.71 -0.04 -24.72
N ALA A 115 -1.14 -0.82 -25.70
CA ALA A 115 -1.62 -0.30 -26.99
C ALA A 115 -2.84 0.62 -26.86
N ASP A 116 -3.64 0.47 -25.81
CA ASP A 116 -4.80 1.32 -25.48
C ASP A 116 -4.43 2.60 -24.71
N GLY A 117 -3.12 2.87 -24.52
CA GLY A 117 -2.61 4.05 -23.82
C GLY A 117 -2.54 3.92 -22.30
N ARG A 118 -3.07 2.86 -21.72
CA ARG A 118 -2.92 2.59 -20.28
C ARG A 118 -1.47 2.23 -19.93
N LEU A 119 -1.13 2.40 -18.67
CA LEU A 119 0.09 1.84 -18.08
C LEU A 119 -0.20 0.42 -17.58
N GLN A 120 0.67 -0.50 -17.92
CA GLN A 120 0.76 -1.82 -17.32
C GLN A 120 1.98 -1.82 -16.41
N ALA A 121 1.76 -2.07 -15.13
CA ALA A 121 2.80 -2.21 -14.12
C ALA A 121 2.79 -3.64 -13.58
N ASP A 122 3.92 -4.29 -13.57
CA ASP A 122 4.12 -5.60 -12.95
C ASP A 122 5.21 -5.53 -11.90
N PHE A 123 5.08 -6.35 -10.86
CA PHE A 123 6.13 -6.52 -9.86
C PHE A 123 6.27 -7.98 -9.44
N ARG A 124 7.45 -8.30 -8.92
CA ARG A 124 7.75 -9.54 -8.23
C ARG A 124 8.48 -9.25 -6.94
N LEU A 125 8.09 -9.96 -5.90
CA LEU A 125 8.75 -9.97 -4.60
C LEU A 125 9.53 -11.28 -4.46
N TRP A 126 10.78 -11.18 -4.10
CA TRP A 126 11.70 -12.30 -3.97
C TRP A 126 12.23 -12.43 -2.55
N ASP A 127 12.31 -13.68 -2.07
CA ASP A 127 13.16 -14.03 -0.94
C ASP A 127 14.60 -14.21 -1.46
N VAL A 128 15.50 -13.32 -1.04
CA VAL A 128 16.89 -13.31 -1.53
C VAL A 128 17.69 -14.48 -1.00
N PHE A 129 17.44 -14.92 0.24
CA PHE A 129 18.16 -16.03 0.84
C PHE A 129 17.55 -17.38 0.43
N GLY A 130 16.23 -17.48 0.36
CA GLY A 130 15.52 -18.65 -0.14
C GLY A 130 15.62 -18.82 -1.66
N GLY A 131 15.93 -17.77 -2.40
CA GLY A 131 16.01 -17.79 -3.86
C GLY A 131 14.68 -18.07 -4.55
N THR A 132 13.56 -17.70 -3.93
CA THR A 132 12.20 -18.00 -4.40
C THR A 132 11.38 -16.74 -4.58
N GLN A 133 10.42 -16.80 -5.51
CA GLN A 133 9.43 -15.74 -5.68
C GLN A 133 8.32 -15.90 -4.64
N LEU A 134 8.08 -14.85 -3.85
CA LEU A 134 7.04 -14.81 -2.82
C LEU A 134 5.71 -14.31 -3.34
N ALA A 135 5.73 -13.32 -4.24
CA ALA A 135 4.55 -12.74 -4.87
C ALA A 135 4.88 -12.20 -6.26
N GLY A 136 3.87 -12.04 -7.09
CA GLY A 136 3.97 -11.40 -8.39
C GLY A 136 2.57 -11.05 -8.89
N GLN A 137 2.37 -9.79 -9.30
CA GLN A 137 1.10 -9.30 -9.79
C GLN A 137 1.30 -8.27 -10.90
N GLN A 138 0.26 -8.09 -11.69
CA GLN A 138 0.22 -7.15 -12.79
C GLN A 138 -1.03 -6.27 -12.66
N TYR A 139 -0.87 -4.98 -12.91
CA TYR A 139 -1.92 -3.98 -12.81
C TYR A 139 -2.01 -3.16 -14.08
N PHE A 140 -3.22 -2.72 -14.41
CA PHE A 140 -3.49 -1.76 -15.48
C PHE A 140 -4.12 -0.50 -14.91
N THR A 141 -3.63 0.66 -15.35
CA THR A 141 -4.16 1.95 -14.91
C THR A 141 -4.02 3.02 -15.98
N THR A 142 -4.71 4.15 -15.81
CA THR A 142 -4.44 5.33 -16.62
C THR A 142 -3.12 5.99 -16.18
N PRO A 143 -2.45 6.74 -17.07
CA PRO A 143 -1.18 7.40 -16.74
C PRO A 143 -1.23 8.27 -15.46
N GLU A 144 -2.36 8.90 -15.20
CA GLU A 144 -2.55 9.79 -14.04
C GLU A 144 -2.62 9.03 -12.71
N ASN A 145 -3.03 7.76 -12.74
CA ASN A 145 -3.26 6.94 -11.54
C ASN A 145 -2.07 6.02 -11.17
N TRP A 146 -0.89 6.20 -11.78
CA TRP A 146 0.28 5.36 -11.53
C TRP A 146 0.65 5.31 -10.04
N ARG A 147 0.49 6.44 -9.33
CA ARG A 147 0.82 6.55 -7.92
C ARG A 147 -0.02 5.63 -7.05
N ARG A 148 -1.32 5.53 -7.34
CA ARG A 148 -2.21 4.59 -6.66
C ARG A 148 -1.76 3.14 -6.84
N ILE A 149 -1.27 2.76 -8.02
CA ILE A 149 -0.72 1.42 -8.25
C ILE A 149 0.53 1.19 -7.40
N ALA A 150 1.38 2.20 -7.20
CA ALA A 150 2.52 2.08 -6.30
C ALA A 150 2.09 1.77 -4.86
N HIS A 151 1.07 2.44 -4.33
CA HIS A 151 0.50 2.15 -3.00
C HIS A 151 -0.10 0.74 -2.93
N ILE A 152 -0.82 0.28 -3.96
CA ILE A 152 -1.37 -1.08 -4.04
C ILE A 152 -0.25 -2.14 -4.06
N ILE A 153 0.84 -1.88 -4.77
CA ILE A 153 2.02 -2.77 -4.75
C ILE A 153 2.66 -2.81 -3.37
N ALA A 154 2.79 -1.65 -2.71
CA ALA A 154 3.29 -1.58 -1.33
C ALA A 154 2.40 -2.36 -0.36
N ASP A 155 1.07 -2.26 -0.50
CA ASP A 155 0.09 -3.05 0.27
C ASP A 155 0.28 -4.55 0.05
N ALA A 156 0.42 -4.99 -1.19
CA ALA A 156 0.64 -6.39 -1.51
C ALA A 156 1.95 -6.95 -0.94
N ILE A 157 3.04 -6.15 -0.97
CA ILE A 157 4.33 -6.52 -0.37
C ILE A 157 4.20 -6.59 1.15
N TYR A 158 3.57 -5.58 1.76
CA TYR A 158 3.34 -5.51 3.20
C TYR A 158 2.55 -6.72 3.69
N GLU A 159 1.40 -7.00 3.08
CA GLU A 159 0.53 -8.12 3.43
C GLU A 159 1.26 -9.47 3.28
N ARG A 160 2.02 -9.64 2.19
CA ARG A 160 2.76 -10.88 1.93
C ARG A 160 3.83 -11.17 2.97
N LEU A 161 4.49 -10.14 3.51
CA LEU A 161 5.60 -10.29 4.45
C LEU A 161 5.18 -10.20 5.92
N THR A 162 4.05 -9.57 6.23
CA THR A 162 3.57 -9.40 7.62
C THR A 162 2.36 -10.27 7.96
N GLY A 163 1.60 -10.73 6.94
CA GLY A 163 0.30 -11.39 7.13
C GLY A 163 -0.85 -10.42 7.47
N GLU A 164 -0.57 -9.12 7.61
CA GLU A 164 -1.56 -8.10 7.92
C GLU A 164 -1.91 -7.30 6.66
N LYS A 165 -3.18 -6.90 6.53
CA LYS A 165 -3.64 -6.12 5.39
C LYS A 165 -2.89 -4.79 5.30
N GLY A 166 -2.43 -4.44 4.10
CA GLY A 166 -1.83 -3.13 3.81
C GLY A 166 -2.83 -1.97 3.93
N TYR A 167 -2.30 -0.76 4.09
CA TYR A 167 -3.08 0.47 4.32
C TYR A 167 -2.57 1.67 3.51
N PHE A 168 -1.64 1.46 2.58
CA PHE A 168 -1.03 2.55 1.81
C PHE A 168 -1.94 3.10 0.71
N ASP A 169 -2.81 2.25 0.08
CA ASP A 169 -3.87 2.73 -0.84
C ASP A 169 -5.06 3.29 -0.05
N THR A 170 -4.78 4.28 0.82
CA THR A 170 -5.81 5.00 1.57
C THR A 170 -5.75 6.50 1.32
N ARG A 171 -6.85 7.20 1.60
CA ARG A 171 -6.97 8.64 1.41
C ARG A 171 -7.38 9.33 2.70
N ILE A 172 -6.92 10.56 2.85
CA ILE A 172 -7.24 11.41 4.00
C ILE A 172 -8.15 12.53 3.53
N VAL A 173 -9.32 12.66 4.16
CA VAL A 173 -10.16 13.84 4.03
C VAL A 173 -9.87 14.80 5.18
N PHE A 174 -9.64 16.06 4.88
CA PHE A 174 -9.27 17.08 5.87
C PHE A 174 -9.87 18.44 5.55
N VAL A 175 -9.78 19.35 6.48
CA VAL A 175 -10.12 20.77 6.27
C VAL A 175 -8.83 21.54 6.08
N ASP A 176 -8.65 22.07 4.89
CA ASP A 176 -7.60 23.05 4.58
C ASP A 176 -8.05 24.43 5.06
N GLU A 177 -7.21 25.08 5.85
CA GLU A 177 -7.44 26.43 6.32
C GLU A 177 -6.36 27.37 5.79
N SER A 178 -6.79 28.37 5.03
CA SER A 178 -5.89 29.34 4.40
C SER A 178 -6.37 30.77 4.58
N GLY A 179 -5.55 31.75 4.22
CA GLY A 179 -5.84 33.17 4.30
C GLY A 179 -5.39 33.84 5.61
N PRO A 180 -5.52 35.19 5.73
CA PRO A 180 -5.04 35.97 6.86
C PRO A 180 -5.86 35.73 8.12
N LYS A 181 -5.25 36.00 9.29
CA LYS A 181 -5.96 35.95 10.57
C LYS A 181 -7.18 36.89 10.55
N GLY A 182 -8.37 36.38 10.86
CA GLY A 182 -9.64 37.10 10.81
C GLY A 182 -10.42 37.00 9.50
N ASN A 183 -9.80 36.45 8.42
CA ASN A 183 -10.51 36.14 7.18
C ASN A 183 -10.01 34.76 6.64
N ARG A 184 -10.19 33.74 7.45
CA ARG A 184 -9.80 32.37 7.11
C ARG A 184 -10.81 31.70 6.19
N VAL A 185 -10.35 31.10 5.13
CA VAL A 185 -11.15 30.28 4.22
C VAL A 185 -10.89 28.82 4.57
N LYS A 186 -11.95 28.05 4.82
CA LYS A 186 -11.88 26.62 5.09
C LYS A 186 -12.49 25.85 3.94
N ARG A 187 -11.73 24.91 3.41
CA ARG A 187 -12.13 24.06 2.29
C ARG A 187 -11.99 22.60 2.68
N LEU A 188 -12.95 21.80 2.29
CA LEU A 188 -12.82 20.36 2.35
C LEU A 188 -11.84 19.91 1.27
N ALA A 189 -10.86 19.12 1.63
CA ALA A 189 -9.84 18.61 0.74
C ALA A 189 -9.61 17.11 0.95
N LEU A 190 -9.07 16.46 -0.05
CA LEU A 190 -8.71 15.05 -0.10
C LEU A 190 -7.25 14.95 -0.54
N MET A 191 -6.51 14.02 0.03
CA MET A 191 -5.14 13.67 -0.39
C MET A 191 -4.89 12.17 -0.20
N ASP A 192 -3.84 11.66 -0.84
CA ASP A 192 -3.31 10.33 -0.53
C ASP A 192 -2.70 10.32 0.88
N GLN A 193 -2.55 9.15 1.48
CA GLN A 193 -2.08 9.04 2.85
C GLN A 193 -0.66 9.60 3.08
N ASP A 194 0.12 9.78 2.01
CA ASP A 194 1.46 10.34 2.02
C ASP A 194 1.51 11.86 1.74
N GLY A 195 0.33 12.51 1.65
CA GLY A 195 0.19 13.95 1.41
C GLY A 195 0.19 14.35 -0.06
N ALA A 196 0.32 13.42 -0.99
CA ALA A 196 0.24 13.71 -2.42
C ALA A 196 -1.21 13.86 -2.93
N ASN A 197 -1.34 14.31 -4.17
CA ASN A 197 -2.62 14.40 -4.91
C ASN A 197 -3.70 15.20 -4.17
N VAL A 198 -3.33 16.32 -3.53
CA VAL A 198 -4.27 17.19 -2.84
C VAL A 198 -5.31 17.72 -3.82
N ARG A 199 -6.58 17.48 -3.52
CA ARG A 199 -7.74 17.92 -4.32
C ARG A 199 -8.78 18.55 -3.43
N TYR A 200 -9.23 19.76 -3.78
CA TYR A 200 -10.32 20.44 -3.06
C TYR A 200 -11.68 19.87 -3.47
N LEU A 201 -12.52 19.59 -2.48
CA LEU A 201 -13.88 19.08 -2.64
C LEU A 201 -14.92 20.19 -2.50
N THR A 202 -14.55 21.34 -1.87
CA THR A 202 -15.41 22.53 -1.73
C THR A 202 -14.64 23.79 -2.12
N ASN A 203 -15.38 24.85 -2.45
CA ASN A 203 -14.83 26.11 -2.97
C ASN A 203 -14.48 27.15 -1.88
N GLY A 204 -14.77 26.85 -0.61
CA GLY A 204 -14.50 27.74 0.53
C GLY A 204 -15.52 28.88 0.74
N ARG A 205 -16.68 28.85 0.06
CA ARG A 205 -17.77 29.84 0.30
C ARG A 205 -18.43 29.60 1.64
N ASP A 206 -18.61 28.34 2.02
CA ASP A 206 -19.18 27.91 3.28
C ASP A 206 -18.06 27.50 4.24
N LEU A 207 -18.22 27.78 5.52
CA LEU A 207 -17.36 27.21 6.55
C LEU A 207 -17.66 25.71 6.66
N VAL A 208 -16.64 24.87 6.47
CA VAL A 208 -16.74 23.41 6.53
C VAL A 208 -15.93 22.86 7.69
N LEU A 209 -16.46 21.85 8.39
CA LEU A 209 -15.84 21.26 9.57
C LEU A 209 -16.10 19.74 9.64
N THR A 210 -15.30 19.07 10.45
CA THR A 210 -15.49 17.68 10.90
C THR A 210 -15.79 16.66 9.81
N PRO A 211 -14.97 16.57 8.73
CA PRO A 211 -15.19 15.55 7.71
C PRO A 211 -14.96 14.14 8.27
N ARG A 212 -15.72 13.15 7.74
CA ARG A 212 -15.58 11.74 8.05
C ARG A 212 -15.83 10.90 6.81
N PHE A 213 -14.89 9.98 6.52
CA PHE A 213 -15.10 8.97 5.50
C PHE A 213 -16.14 7.94 5.91
N SER A 214 -16.91 7.47 4.94
CA SER A 214 -17.64 6.21 5.04
C SER A 214 -16.64 5.05 5.12
N PRO A 215 -16.86 4.05 5.98
CA PRO A 215 -16.01 2.86 6.04
C PRO A 215 -16.16 1.94 4.80
N THR A 216 -17.24 2.07 4.03
CA THR A 216 -17.60 1.12 2.97
C THR A 216 -17.82 1.75 1.60
N SER A 217 -17.86 3.10 1.50
CA SER A 217 -18.15 3.80 0.24
C SER A 217 -17.30 5.04 0.03
N GLN A 218 -17.30 5.55 -1.20
CA GLN A 218 -16.59 6.77 -1.59
C GLN A 218 -17.40 8.02 -1.19
N GLN A 219 -17.85 8.06 0.06
CA GLN A 219 -18.65 9.14 0.61
C GLN A 219 -18.01 9.74 1.86
N VAL A 220 -18.24 11.02 2.04
CA VAL A 220 -17.76 11.80 3.19
C VAL A 220 -18.93 12.54 3.79
N THR A 221 -19.14 12.43 5.10
CA THR A 221 -19.99 13.35 5.84
C THR A 221 -19.16 14.53 6.33
N TYR A 222 -19.76 15.71 6.35
CA TYR A 222 -19.14 16.91 6.90
C TYR A 222 -20.20 17.92 7.34
N MET A 223 -19.83 18.81 8.23
CA MET A 223 -20.67 19.93 8.62
C MET A 223 -20.36 21.15 7.75
N SER A 224 -21.38 21.84 7.29
CA SER A 224 -21.27 23.08 6.53
C SER A 224 -22.15 24.17 7.14
N PHE A 225 -21.55 25.35 7.31
CA PHE A 225 -22.24 26.60 7.69
C PHE A 225 -22.46 27.39 6.41
N GLY A 226 -23.65 27.29 5.83
CA GLY A 226 -24.07 28.13 4.71
C GLY A 226 -24.70 29.45 5.20
N ALA A 227 -25.67 29.97 4.42
CA ALA A 227 -26.37 31.21 4.76
C ALA A 227 -27.30 31.10 6.00
N SER A 228 -27.51 29.90 6.51
CA SER A 228 -28.37 29.60 7.65
C SER A 228 -27.63 28.75 8.69
N GLU A 229 -28.36 28.00 9.48
CA GLU A 229 -27.83 27.14 10.52
C GLU A 229 -26.89 26.03 9.98
N PRO A 230 -25.92 25.58 10.81
CA PRO A 230 -25.05 24.43 10.45
C PRO A 230 -25.86 23.17 10.15
N ARG A 231 -25.47 22.48 9.07
CA ARG A 231 -26.11 21.26 8.63
C ARG A 231 -25.04 20.19 8.29
N VAL A 232 -25.40 18.93 8.46
CA VAL A 232 -24.57 17.81 8.03
C VAL A 232 -24.93 17.43 6.60
N TYR A 233 -23.89 17.30 5.79
CA TYR A 233 -24.00 16.89 4.38
C TYR A 233 -23.27 15.59 4.14
N LEU A 234 -23.75 14.83 3.18
CA LEU A 234 -23.11 13.70 2.55
C LEU A 234 -22.60 14.13 1.18
N LEU A 235 -21.33 13.89 0.91
CA LEU A 235 -20.66 14.19 -0.36
C LEU A 235 -20.09 12.91 -0.96
N ASN A 236 -20.50 12.57 -2.17
CA ASN A 236 -19.82 11.56 -2.96
C ASN A 236 -18.57 12.19 -3.60
N ILE A 237 -17.39 11.65 -3.28
CA ILE A 237 -16.12 12.24 -3.70
C ILE A 237 -15.74 11.91 -5.16
N GLU A 238 -16.44 10.97 -5.81
CA GLU A 238 -16.19 10.61 -7.20
C GLU A 238 -16.92 11.54 -8.17
N ASN A 239 -18.20 11.78 -7.91
CA ASN A 239 -19.04 12.59 -8.80
C ASN A 239 -19.36 14.00 -8.26
N GLY A 240 -18.94 14.31 -7.01
CA GLY A 240 -19.18 15.60 -6.37
C GLY A 240 -20.63 15.84 -5.92
N GLN A 241 -21.49 14.82 -5.99
CA GLN A 241 -22.90 14.95 -5.60
C GLN A 241 -23.02 15.15 -4.09
N ARG A 242 -23.71 16.22 -3.69
CA ARG A 242 -23.95 16.62 -2.30
C ARG A 242 -25.42 16.45 -1.94
N SER A 243 -25.71 15.87 -0.79
CA SER A 243 -27.04 15.75 -0.23
C SER A 243 -27.07 16.11 1.26
N LEU A 244 -28.19 16.62 1.74
CA LEU A 244 -28.40 16.90 3.15
C LEU A 244 -28.70 15.61 3.91
N VAL A 245 -28.04 15.39 5.05
CA VAL A 245 -28.33 14.24 5.92
C VAL A 245 -29.49 14.59 6.85
N GLY A 246 -30.70 14.34 6.39
CA GLY A 246 -31.92 14.67 7.11
C GLY A 246 -32.23 16.18 7.14
N ASN A 247 -33.50 16.51 7.28
CA ASN A 247 -33.97 17.89 7.44
C ASN A 247 -34.54 18.05 8.85
N PHE A 248 -33.67 18.40 9.79
CA PHE A 248 -34.04 18.58 11.20
C PHE A 248 -34.28 20.05 11.50
N PRO A 249 -35.18 20.39 12.49
CA PRO A 249 -35.52 21.78 12.80
C PRO A 249 -34.37 22.57 13.41
N ASN A 250 -33.40 21.89 14.02
CA ASN A 250 -32.26 22.50 14.69
C ASN A 250 -30.95 22.25 13.95
N MET A 251 -29.89 22.88 14.42
CA MET A 251 -28.53 22.65 13.95
C MET A 251 -28.12 21.19 14.14
N THR A 252 -27.43 20.62 13.11
CA THR A 252 -26.88 19.26 13.17
C THR A 252 -25.36 19.28 13.13
N PHE A 253 -24.70 18.47 13.95
CA PHE A 253 -23.23 18.47 14.06
C PHE A 253 -22.64 17.11 14.46
N SER A 254 -21.29 16.99 14.34
CA SER A 254 -20.51 15.83 14.75
C SER A 254 -20.92 14.49 14.10
N PRO A 255 -21.05 14.42 12.77
CA PRO A 255 -21.47 13.19 12.10
C PRO A 255 -20.45 12.06 12.29
N ARG A 256 -20.96 10.82 12.42
CA ARG A 256 -20.20 9.58 12.44
C ARG A 256 -20.95 8.51 11.68
N PHE A 257 -20.27 7.79 10.80
CA PHE A 257 -20.81 6.59 10.20
C PHE A 257 -20.87 5.44 11.20
N SER A 258 -21.85 4.58 11.04
CA SER A 258 -21.83 3.24 11.63
C SER A 258 -20.72 2.40 11.00
N PRO A 259 -20.21 1.34 11.65
CA PRO A 259 -19.14 0.48 11.12
C PRO A 259 -19.47 -0.17 9.76
N ASP A 260 -20.74 -0.43 9.49
CA ASP A 260 -21.24 -0.96 8.22
C ASP A 260 -21.48 0.13 7.14
N GLY A 261 -21.33 1.41 7.50
CA GLY A 261 -21.55 2.55 6.60
C GLY A 261 -23.02 2.82 6.26
N GLY A 262 -23.97 2.04 6.81
CA GLY A 262 -25.40 2.12 6.48
C GLY A 262 -26.14 3.26 7.20
N SER A 263 -25.59 3.80 8.26
CA SER A 263 -26.21 4.84 9.09
C SER A 263 -25.23 5.95 9.46
N VAL A 264 -25.77 7.12 9.79
CA VAL A 264 -25.00 8.24 10.33
C VAL A 264 -25.63 8.67 11.64
N VAL A 265 -24.83 8.67 12.71
CA VAL A 265 -25.16 9.25 14.02
C VAL A 265 -24.68 10.69 14.06
N MET A 266 -25.48 11.60 14.56
CA MET A 266 -25.13 13.02 14.74
C MET A 266 -25.84 13.58 15.96
N SER A 267 -25.38 14.73 16.45
CA SER A 267 -26.07 15.51 17.49
C SER A 267 -27.01 16.52 16.85
N LEU A 268 -28.11 16.82 17.56
CA LEU A 268 -29.13 17.84 17.23
C LEU A 268 -29.11 18.93 18.26
#